data_35c45f80a4f35da52c119ed2d8942c0c
#
_entry.id   35c45f80a4f35da52c119ed2d8942c0c
#
_cell.length_a   1.000
_cell.length_b   1.000
_cell.length_c   1.000
_cell.angle_alpha   90.00
_cell.angle_beta   90.00
_cell.angle_gamma   90.00
#
_symmetry.space_group_name_H-M   'P 1'
#
loop_
_entity.id
_entity.type
_entity.pdbx_description
1 polymer ?
#
loop_
_entity_poly.entity_id
_entity_poly.type
_entity_poly.pdbx_seq_one_letter_code
_entity_poly.pdbx_strand_id
1 'polypeptide(L)'
;MKKKQLIAFASAMALAVTSLAGCGKSDESAQKEAVSEAKGTAKEDLPLSKYPETVTVHLGGSQNPNAKLPAGMAYDDNPYIDFLKEDLNIEVVYDWVASSTDFEEKMNLCIGSNTVPELMNVNVTQYRALLKYDMIQPLDKYFDDYASDALKSYVKSGGEELQKCITNEDGELMAIPAPAITAGGINEMWIRQDWLDKLGLEAPRTWDELVKVAEAFVTQDPDGNGEDDTIGILGPSNSDHMNAIGGNQYGLDPLFSSFQSYPQYWLQGEDGTVEYGSIQPETRDALEKISELYTNKLIDPEMLVRSDSKEPLLAGKVGIFFGPWWSGYTVADATLAGAADWQAYFTPLSEDGNYYTHMAEPTTQYVV
;
A
#
# COMPACT_ATOMS: atom_id res chain seq x y z
N MET A 1 -19.08 25.89 -9.49
CA MET A 1 -19.13 25.26 -8.16
C MET A 1 -18.73 26.23 -7.08
N LYS A 2 -19.41 26.22 -5.94
CA LYS A 2 -18.99 27.07 -4.82
C LYS A 2 -17.75 26.45 -4.20
N LYS A 3 -16.61 27.15 -4.29
CA LYS A 3 -15.26 26.72 -3.87
C LYS A 3 -15.14 26.14 -2.42
N LYS A 4 -16.15 26.34 -1.57
CA LYS A 4 -16.21 25.87 -0.17
C LYS A 4 -16.53 24.37 -0.01
N GLN A 5 -16.91 23.68 -1.07
CA GLN A 5 -17.46 22.32 -1.00
C GLN A 5 -16.40 21.22 -0.97
N LEU A 6 -15.24 21.43 -1.61
CA LEU A 6 -14.19 20.41 -1.75
C LEU A 6 -13.45 20.10 -0.43
N ILE A 7 -13.30 21.09 0.42
CA ILE A 7 -12.42 21.01 1.61
C ILE A 7 -13.09 20.30 2.79
N ALA A 8 -14.42 20.46 2.93
CA ALA A 8 -15.14 19.75 3.98
C ALA A 8 -15.09 18.22 3.81
N PHE A 9 -15.02 17.76 2.56
CA PHE A 9 -14.95 16.33 2.25
C PHE A 9 -13.57 15.71 2.59
N ALA A 10 -12.49 16.44 2.30
CA ALA A 10 -11.13 16.01 2.66
C ALA A 10 -10.95 15.88 4.18
N SER A 11 -11.56 16.79 4.95
CA SER A 11 -11.53 16.74 6.42
C SER A 11 -12.35 15.58 6.99
N ALA A 12 -13.45 15.19 6.36
CA ALA A 12 -14.27 14.05 6.78
C ALA A 12 -13.57 12.71 6.50
N MET A 13 -12.85 12.58 5.38
CA MET A 13 -12.06 11.39 5.08
C MET A 13 -10.85 11.20 6.01
N ALA A 14 -10.15 12.28 6.38
CA ALA A 14 -9.00 12.19 7.28
C ALA A 14 -9.39 11.65 8.67
N LEU A 15 -10.61 11.93 9.15
CA LEU A 15 -11.11 11.41 10.43
C LEU A 15 -11.54 9.94 10.36
N ALA A 16 -11.97 9.45 9.19
CA ALA A 16 -12.33 8.03 9.01
C ALA A 16 -11.09 7.11 8.98
N VAL A 17 -9.93 7.60 8.55
CA VAL A 17 -8.67 6.83 8.49
C VAL A 17 -8.03 6.68 9.87
N THR A 18 -8.20 7.63 10.79
CA THR A 18 -7.63 7.56 12.14
C THR A 18 -8.37 6.62 13.10
N SER A 19 -9.59 6.19 12.77
CA SER A 19 -10.37 5.27 13.61
C SER A 19 -10.04 3.79 13.40
N LEU A 20 -9.19 3.42 12.44
CA LEU A 20 -8.80 2.03 12.16
C LEU A 20 -7.49 1.57 12.83
N ALA A 21 -6.80 2.44 13.56
CA ALA A 21 -5.53 2.13 14.23
C ALA A 21 -5.64 2.07 15.75
N GLY A 22 -6.60 1.33 16.30
CA GLY A 22 -6.71 1.23 17.75
C GLY A 22 -7.61 0.11 18.23
N CYS A 23 -7.10 -1.10 18.36
CA CYS A 23 -7.65 -2.12 19.24
C CYS A 23 -7.29 -1.80 20.70
N GLY A 24 -7.95 -0.81 21.26
CA GLY A 24 -8.02 -0.54 22.69
C GLY A 24 -9.41 -0.01 22.95
N LYS A 25 -10.08 -0.45 24.02
CA LYS A 25 -11.39 0.05 24.40
C LYS A 25 -11.40 1.57 24.30
N SER A 26 -11.86 2.09 23.16
CA SER A 26 -12.08 3.51 22.96
C SER A 26 -13.28 3.89 23.81
N ASP A 27 -13.11 4.85 24.71
CA ASP A 27 -14.19 5.44 25.45
C ASP A 27 -15.20 6.04 24.46
N GLU A 28 -16.33 5.37 24.31
CA GLU A 28 -17.48 5.83 23.52
C GLU A 28 -17.95 7.23 23.94
N SER A 29 -17.57 7.65 25.16
CA SER A 29 -17.80 8.98 25.72
C SER A 29 -16.94 10.06 25.06
N ALA A 30 -15.65 9.82 24.77
CA ALA A 30 -14.78 10.82 24.17
C ALA A 30 -15.14 11.10 22.70
N GLN A 31 -15.59 10.07 21.97
CA GLN A 31 -16.09 10.25 20.61
C GLN A 31 -17.43 10.99 20.56
N LYS A 32 -18.32 10.71 21.53
CA LYS A 32 -19.58 11.45 21.64
C LYS A 32 -19.39 12.90 22.11
N GLU A 33 -18.39 13.18 22.94
CA GLU A 33 -18.05 14.55 23.35
C GLU A 33 -17.47 15.35 22.18
N ALA A 34 -16.55 14.80 21.38
CA ALA A 34 -16.00 15.50 20.21
C ALA A 34 -17.08 15.81 19.14
N VAL A 35 -18.04 14.88 18.92
CA VAL A 35 -19.18 15.10 18.03
C VAL A 35 -20.21 16.06 18.65
N SER A 36 -20.35 16.06 19.99
CA SER A 36 -21.29 16.95 20.69
C SER A 36 -20.78 18.38 20.80
N GLU A 37 -19.47 18.58 20.95
CA GLU A 37 -18.86 19.92 20.92
C GLU A 37 -18.94 20.57 19.51
N ALA A 38 -18.83 19.77 18.45
CA ALA A 38 -19.06 20.25 17.08
C ALA A 38 -20.51 20.68 16.81
N LYS A 39 -21.48 20.10 17.54
CA LYS A 39 -22.90 20.48 17.47
C LYS A 39 -23.24 21.81 18.17
N GLY A 40 -22.36 22.32 19.03
CA GLY A 40 -22.66 23.46 19.91
C GLY A 40 -22.32 24.85 19.38
N THR A 41 -21.51 25.00 18.33
CA THR A 41 -21.07 26.28 17.79
C THR A 41 -20.92 26.24 16.27
N ALA A 42 -22.04 26.33 15.57
CA ALA A 42 -22.04 26.50 14.12
C ALA A 42 -21.40 27.84 13.74
N LYS A 43 -20.09 27.89 13.58
CA LYS A 43 -19.44 28.89 12.73
C LYS A 43 -19.42 28.29 11.32
N GLU A 44 -19.92 29.02 10.34
CA GLU A 44 -20.12 28.62 8.94
C GLU A 44 -18.87 28.08 8.23
N ASP A 45 -17.69 28.08 8.85
CA ASP A 45 -16.41 27.77 8.24
C ASP A 45 -15.53 26.79 9.05
N LEU A 46 -16.08 25.98 9.96
CA LEU A 46 -15.32 24.97 10.68
C LEU A 46 -15.37 23.60 9.97
N PRO A 47 -14.28 22.81 9.98
CA PRO A 47 -14.31 21.42 9.55
C PRO A 47 -15.45 20.67 10.24
N LEU A 48 -16.18 19.83 9.52
CA LEU A 48 -17.34 19.07 10.00
C LEU A 48 -18.55 19.92 10.46
N SER A 49 -18.61 21.20 10.11
CA SER A 49 -19.81 22.00 10.29
C SER A 49 -20.87 21.63 9.27
N LYS A 50 -22.13 21.61 9.72
CA LYS A 50 -23.26 21.36 8.83
C LYS A 50 -23.46 22.51 7.86
N TYR A 51 -23.53 22.21 6.57
CA TYR A 51 -23.86 23.24 5.56
C TYR A 51 -25.31 23.74 5.71
N PRO A 52 -25.55 25.05 5.53
CA PRO A 52 -26.90 25.59 5.63
C PRO A 52 -27.81 25.13 4.48
N GLU A 53 -27.22 24.83 3.31
CA GLU A 53 -27.91 24.28 2.15
C GLU A 53 -27.28 22.93 1.80
N THR A 54 -28.03 22.03 1.18
CA THR A 54 -27.50 20.75 0.72
C THR A 54 -26.44 20.99 -0.32
N VAL A 55 -25.29 20.36 -0.08
CA VAL A 55 -24.13 20.35 -0.99
C VAL A 55 -24.08 18.97 -1.66
N THR A 56 -24.24 18.94 -2.97
CA THR A 56 -24.07 17.70 -3.73
C THR A 56 -22.63 17.60 -4.21
N VAL A 57 -22.02 16.41 -4.03
CA VAL A 57 -20.64 16.10 -4.47
C VAL A 57 -20.68 14.87 -5.36
N HIS A 58 -20.11 14.97 -6.55
CA HIS A 58 -20.03 13.92 -7.54
C HIS A 58 -18.71 13.15 -7.45
N LEU A 59 -18.79 11.82 -7.31
CA LEU A 59 -17.66 10.92 -7.14
C LEU A 59 -17.63 9.82 -8.19
N GLY A 60 -16.41 9.28 -8.46
CA GLY A 60 -16.24 7.94 -8.99
C GLY A 60 -16.01 6.95 -7.84
N GLY A 61 -16.72 5.84 -7.84
CA GLY A 61 -16.67 4.83 -6.79
C GLY A 61 -15.86 3.59 -7.18
N SER A 62 -15.11 3.04 -6.20
CA SER A 62 -14.44 1.75 -6.31
C SER A 62 -15.04 0.78 -5.29
N GLN A 63 -15.49 -0.38 -5.75
CA GLN A 63 -16.08 -1.41 -4.88
C GLN A 63 -15.33 -2.73 -5.03
N ASN A 64 -14.88 -3.30 -3.91
CA ASN A 64 -14.36 -4.65 -3.91
C ASN A 64 -15.53 -5.64 -4.10
N PRO A 65 -15.58 -6.42 -5.21
CA PRO A 65 -16.68 -7.34 -5.50
C PRO A 65 -16.79 -8.48 -4.49
N ASN A 66 -15.72 -8.76 -3.75
CA ASN A 66 -15.66 -9.80 -2.72
C ASN A 66 -15.98 -9.27 -1.30
N ALA A 67 -16.18 -7.96 -1.14
CA ALA A 67 -16.50 -7.38 0.15
C ALA A 67 -17.89 -7.84 0.62
N LYS A 68 -17.94 -8.36 1.85
CA LYS A 68 -19.21 -8.72 2.50
C LYS A 68 -19.65 -7.55 3.38
N LEU A 69 -20.59 -6.78 2.87
CA LEU A 69 -21.22 -5.72 3.66
C LEU A 69 -22.17 -6.32 4.71
N PRO A 70 -22.32 -5.69 5.87
CA PRO A 70 -23.35 -6.06 6.84
C PRO A 70 -24.75 -6.07 6.21
N ALA A 71 -25.64 -6.89 6.76
CA ALA A 71 -27.01 -7.00 6.25
C ALA A 71 -27.72 -5.64 6.27
N GLY A 72 -28.31 -5.26 5.15
CA GLY A 72 -29.02 -3.98 4.99
C GLY A 72 -28.14 -2.79 4.62
N MET A 73 -26.84 -2.99 4.38
CA MET A 73 -25.93 -1.94 3.91
C MET A 73 -25.58 -2.13 2.43
N ALA A 74 -25.42 -1.01 1.73
CA ALA A 74 -24.91 -0.94 0.37
C ALA A 74 -23.74 0.04 0.30
N TYR A 75 -23.06 0.10 -0.84
CA TYR A 75 -21.92 0.98 -1.05
C TYR A 75 -22.32 2.47 -0.89
N ASP A 76 -23.50 2.82 -1.36
CA ASP A 76 -24.11 4.14 -1.33
C ASP A 76 -25.19 4.32 -0.26
N ASP A 77 -25.41 3.32 0.58
CA ASP A 77 -26.39 3.30 1.68
C ASP A 77 -25.78 2.64 2.92
N ASN A 78 -25.15 3.45 3.74
CA ASN A 78 -24.42 3.02 4.93
C ASN A 78 -24.23 4.20 5.91
N PRO A 79 -23.85 3.92 7.18
CA PRO A 79 -23.74 4.96 8.22
C PRO A 79 -22.79 6.13 7.87
N TYR A 80 -21.81 5.95 6.98
CA TYR A 80 -20.94 7.06 6.55
C TYR A 80 -21.67 8.01 5.61
N ILE A 81 -22.46 7.48 4.68
CA ILE A 81 -23.31 8.27 3.78
C ILE A 81 -24.39 8.99 4.58
N ASP A 82 -25.01 8.30 5.54
CA ASP A 82 -25.99 8.89 6.45
C ASP A 82 -25.39 10.06 7.24
N PHE A 83 -24.19 9.87 7.81
CA PHE A 83 -23.49 10.95 8.52
C PHE A 83 -23.23 12.17 7.63
N LEU A 84 -22.74 11.96 6.41
CA LEU A 84 -22.52 13.04 5.46
C LEU A 84 -23.81 13.80 5.18
N LYS A 85 -24.92 13.08 4.98
CA LYS A 85 -26.21 13.66 4.65
C LYS A 85 -26.88 14.34 5.85
N GLU A 86 -26.98 13.63 6.98
CA GLU A 86 -27.74 14.08 8.13
C GLU A 86 -27.00 15.09 8.99
N ASP A 87 -25.71 14.87 9.24
CA ASP A 87 -24.89 15.71 10.11
C ASP A 87 -24.21 16.84 9.37
N LEU A 88 -23.80 16.64 8.12
CA LEU A 88 -23.08 17.67 7.35
C LEU A 88 -23.89 18.32 6.23
N ASN A 89 -25.08 17.80 5.91
CA ASN A 89 -25.92 18.24 4.79
C ASN A 89 -25.18 18.13 3.43
N ILE A 90 -24.39 17.03 3.27
CA ILE A 90 -23.67 16.70 2.05
C ILE A 90 -24.34 15.49 1.40
N GLU A 91 -24.79 15.64 0.17
CA GLU A 91 -25.31 14.55 -0.66
C GLU A 91 -24.21 14.04 -1.58
N VAL A 92 -23.85 12.76 -1.43
CA VAL A 92 -22.87 12.08 -2.29
C VAL A 92 -23.60 11.43 -3.46
N VAL A 93 -23.18 11.75 -4.67
CA VAL A 93 -23.67 11.14 -5.91
C VAL A 93 -22.51 10.41 -6.59
N TYR A 94 -22.65 9.11 -6.76
CA TYR A 94 -21.69 8.34 -7.55
C TYR A 94 -22.08 8.41 -9.02
N ASP A 95 -21.30 9.14 -9.85
CA ASP A 95 -21.50 9.18 -11.30
C ASP A 95 -21.34 7.80 -11.92
N TRP A 96 -20.47 6.98 -11.30
CA TRP A 96 -20.27 5.58 -11.62
C TRP A 96 -19.62 4.85 -10.46
N VAL A 97 -19.83 3.53 -10.40
CA VAL A 97 -19.13 2.60 -9.49
C VAL A 97 -18.53 1.50 -10.34
N ALA A 98 -17.24 1.24 -10.20
CA ALA A 98 -16.54 0.15 -10.86
C ALA A 98 -16.04 -0.87 -9.83
N SER A 99 -15.73 -2.09 -10.26
CA SER A 99 -15.00 -3.03 -9.41
C SER A 99 -13.61 -2.46 -9.08
N SER A 100 -13.01 -2.87 -7.98
CA SER A 100 -11.64 -2.42 -7.63
C SER A 100 -10.61 -2.80 -8.70
N THR A 101 -10.87 -3.84 -9.49
CA THR A 101 -10.02 -4.26 -10.62
C THR A 101 -10.19 -3.39 -11.86
N ASP A 102 -11.38 -2.81 -12.07
CA ASP A 102 -11.72 -2.03 -13.27
C ASP A 102 -11.69 -0.52 -13.02
N PHE A 103 -11.50 -0.11 -11.78
CA PHE A 103 -11.55 1.31 -11.37
C PHE A 103 -10.54 2.16 -12.12
N GLU A 104 -9.31 1.67 -12.25
CA GLU A 104 -8.24 2.39 -12.93
C GLU A 104 -8.57 2.61 -14.42
N GLU A 105 -9.04 1.58 -15.12
CA GLU A 105 -9.44 1.68 -16.51
C GLU A 105 -10.61 2.66 -16.69
N LYS A 106 -11.61 2.58 -15.80
CA LYS A 106 -12.76 3.49 -15.83
C LYS A 106 -12.34 4.94 -15.61
N MET A 107 -11.43 5.21 -14.66
CA MET A 107 -10.90 6.55 -14.42
C MET A 107 -10.12 7.06 -15.64
N ASN A 108 -9.28 6.22 -16.25
CA ASN A 108 -8.55 6.57 -17.47
C ASN A 108 -9.49 6.95 -18.63
N LEU A 109 -10.63 6.26 -18.77
CA LEU A 109 -11.65 6.61 -19.75
C LEU A 109 -12.30 7.97 -19.43
N CYS A 110 -12.58 8.27 -18.16
CA CYS A 110 -13.13 9.55 -17.74
C CYS A 110 -12.15 10.71 -18.02
N ILE A 111 -10.86 10.51 -17.74
CA ILE A 111 -9.80 11.49 -18.05
C ILE A 111 -9.72 11.69 -19.57
N GLY A 112 -9.66 10.61 -20.35
CA GLY A 112 -9.56 10.69 -21.81
C GLY A 112 -10.76 11.33 -22.50
N SER A 113 -11.95 11.24 -21.90
CA SER A 113 -13.20 11.83 -22.41
C SER A 113 -13.54 13.19 -21.82
N ASN A 114 -12.72 13.70 -20.89
CA ASN A 114 -12.98 14.94 -20.14
C ASN A 114 -14.33 14.90 -19.38
N THR A 115 -14.63 13.77 -18.75
CA THR A 115 -15.86 13.56 -17.98
C THR A 115 -15.54 13.12 -16.54
N VAL A 116 -14.55 13.76 -15.94
CA VAL A 116 -14.09 13.44 -14.60
C VAL A 116 -15.10 13.88 -13.54
N PRO A 117 -15.26 13.13 -12.45
CA PRO A 117 -16.04 13.56 -11.28
C PRO A 117 -15.47 14.81 -10.60
N GLU A 118 -16.23 15.38 -9.68
CA GLU A 118 -15.81 16.58 -8.93
C GLU A 118 -14.73 16.30 -7.88
N LEU A 119 -14.70 15.10 -7.34
CA LEU A 119 -13.70 14.65 -6.38
C LEU A 119 -13.23 13.25 -6.80
N MET A 120 -11.93 13.07 -6.90
CA MET A 120 -11.31 11.84 -7.37
C MET A 120 -10.19 11.40 -6.44
N ASN A 121 -10.04 10.09 -6.29
CA ASN A 121 -8.84 9.48 -5.75
C ASN A 121 -8.12 8.78 -6.91
N VAL A 122 -6.92 9.22 -7.26
CA VAL A 122 -6.21 8.81 -8.46
C VAL A 122 -4.77 8.39 -8.13
N ASN A 123 -4.18 7.56 -9.00
CA ASN A 123 -2.76 7.20 -8.92
C ASN A 123 -1.87 8.28 -9.56
N VAL A 124 -0.55 8.14 -9.45
CA VAL A 124 0.42 9.11 -9.96
C VAL A 124 0.32 9.35 -11.46
N THR A 125 0.04 8.32 -12.26
CA THR A 125 -0.08 8.42 -13.72
C THR A 125 -1.30 9.26 -14.09
N GLN A 126 -2.43 8.99 -13.44
CA GLN A 126 -3.68 9.73 -13.61
C GLN A 126 -3.54 11.16 -13.12
N TYR A 127 -2.91 11.38 -11.96
CA TYR A 127 -2.63 12.71 -11.43
C TYR A 127 -1.81 13.56 -12.40
N ARG A 128 -0.73 13.00 -12.94
CA ARG A 128 0.08 13.69 -13.96
C ARG A 128 -0.70 14.00 -15.24
N ALA A 129 -1.59 13.10 -15.66
CA ALA A 129 -2.46 13.37 -16.80
C ALA A 129 -3.45 14.52 -16.52
N LEU A 130 -4.05 14.53 -15.34
CA LEU A 130 -4.96 15.61 -14.91
C LEU A 130 -4.26 16.96 -14.85
N LEU A 131 -3.03 17.03 -14.33
CA LEU A 131 -2.19 18.23 -14.36
C LEU A 131 -1.90 18.67 -15.79
N LYS A 132 -1.44 17.76 -16.64
CA LYS A 132 -1.06 18.04 -18.03
C LYS A 132 -2.21 18.60 -18.86
N TYR A 133 -3.43 18.18 -18.58
CA TYR A 133 -4.62 18.57 -19.33
C TYR A 133 -5.45 19.67 -18.62
N ASP A 134 -4.91 20.27 -17.56
CA ASP A 134 -5.56 21.39 -16.83
C ASP A 134 -6.95 21.03 -16.29
N MET A 135 -7.09 19.78 -15.80
CA MET A 135 -8.36 19.20 -15.37
C MET A 135 -8.61 19.33 -13.87
N ILE A 136 -7.62 19.79 -13.12
CA ILE A 136 -7.67 20.04 -11.67
C ILE A 136 -7.22 21.46 -11.36
N GLN A 137 -7.52 21.94 -10.16
CA GLN A 137 -7.26 23.31 -9.76
C GLN A 137 -6.37 23.40 -8.53
N PRO A 138 -5.61 24.50 -8.33
CA PRO A 138 -4.84 24.74 -7.13
C PRO A 138 -5.72 24.73 -5.86
N LEU A 139 -5.21 24.11 -4.82
CA LEU A 139 -5.90 23.90 -3.55
C LEU A 139 -5.36 24.78 -2.40
N ASP A 140 -4.24 25.48 -2.57
CA ASP A 140 -3.51 26.19 -1.51
C ASP A 140 -4.43 27.01 -0.61
N LYS A 141 -5.17 27.92 -1.22
CA LYS A 141 -6.06 28.80 -0.45
C LYS A 141 -7.11 28.03 0.35
N TYR A 142 -7.66 26.97 -0.24
CA TYR A 142 -8.68 26.18 0.42
C TYR A 142 -8.09 25.30 1.51
N PHE A 143 -6.88 24.76 1.27
CA PHE A 143 -6.15 24.01 2.25
C PHE A 143 -5.76 24.86 3.46
N ASP A 144 -5.27 26.08 3.20
CA ASP A 144 -4.89 27.01 4.27
C ASP A 144 -6.08 27.48 5.10
N ASP A 145 -7.19 27.84 4.44
CA ASP A 145 -8.35 28.41 5.10
C ASP A 145 -9.22 27.35 5.83
N TYR A 146 -9.29 26.10 5.32
CA TYR A 146 -10.32 25.14 5.74
C TYR A 146 -9.77 23.78 6.19
N ALA A 147 -8.53 23.41 5.87
CA ALA A 147 -7.99 22.14 6.34
C ALA A 147 -7.79 22.17 7.88
N SER A 148 -8.14 21.07 8.53
CA SER A 148 -7.91 20.93 9.96
C SER A 148 -6.40 20.88 10.27
N ASP A 149 -6.02 21.25 11.49
CA ASP A 149 -4.63 21.17 11.96
C ASP A 149 -4.10 19.73 11.84
N ALA A 150 -4.96 18.74 12.06
CA ALA A 150 -4.60 17.32 11.90
C ALA A 150 -4.25 17.01 10.44
N LEU A 151 -5.05 17.45 9.47
CA LEU A 151 -4.77 17.24 8.05
C LEU A 151 -3.49 17.98 7.61
N LYS A 152 -3.31 19.23 8.05
CA LYS A 152 -2.08 20.01 7.78
C LYS A 152 -0.84 19.31 8.33
N SER A 153 -0.91 18.82 9.58
CA SER A 153 0.17 18.07 10.21
C SER A 153 0.47 16.77 9.47
N TYR A 154 -0.57 16.06 9.05
CA TYR A 154 -0.47 14.81 8.29
C TYR A 154 0.24 15.02 6.93
N VAL A 155 -0.21 15.99 6.14
CA VAL A 155 0.45 16.32 4.86
C VAL A 155 1.88 16.79 5.07
N LYS A 156 2.15 17.60 6.10
CA LYS A 156 3.50 18.06 6.44
C LYS A 156 4.43 16.92 6.85
N SER A 157 3.91 15.84 7.44
CA SER A 157 4.73 14.71 7.90
C SER A 157 5.46 13.98 6.77
N GLY A 158 5.00 14.10 5.53
CA GLY A 158 5.65 13.51 4.35
C GLY A 158 6.89 14.25 3.86
N GLY A 159 7.21 15.43 4.43
CA GLY A 159 8.43 16.18 4.13
C GLY A 159 8.50 16.75 2.72
N GLU A 160 9.71 17.14 2.31
CA GLU A 160 9.95 17.81 1.02
C GLU A 160 9.64 16.91 -0.18
N GLU A 161 9.92 15.62 -0.09
CA GLU A 161 9.68 14.69 -1.19
C GLU A 161 8.18 14.56 -1.48
N LEU A 162 7.34 14.50 -0.44
CA LEU A 162 5.91 14.52 -0.62
C LEU A 162 5.43 15.83 -1.26
N GLN A 163 5.97 16.97 -0.81
CA GLN A 163 5.60 18.27 -1.37
C GLN A 163 5.88 18.34 -2.88
N LYS A 164 7.02 17.83 -3.34
CA LYS A 164 7.34 17.74 -4.77
C LYS A 164 6.34 16.87 -5.55
N CYS A 165 5.75 15.86 -4.91
CA CYS A 165 4.77 14.98 -5.56
C CYS A 165 3.40 15.62 -5.75
N ILE A 166 3.02 16.57 -4.91
CA ILE A 166 1.65 17.14 -4.84
C ILE A 166 1.55 18.59 -5.32
N THR A 167 2.67 19.20 -5.71
CA THR A 167 2.69 20.55 -6.26
C THR A 167 2.96 20.51 -7.77
N ASN A 168 2.50 21.58 -8.46
CA ASN A 168 2.85 21.83 -9.85
C ASN A 168 4.20 22.56 -9.97
N GLU A 169 4.60 22.92 -11.20
CA GLU A 169 5.85 23.64 -11.49
C GLU A 169 5.90 25.04 -10.87
N ASP A 170 4.75 25.65 -10.62
CA ASP A 170 4.63 26.96 -9.97
C ASP A 170 4.64 26.85 -8.43
N GLY A 171 4.71 25.66 -7.88
CA GLY A 171 4.73 25.37 -6.45
C GLY A 171 3.35 25.39 -5.79
N GLU A 172 2.27 25.40 -6.58
CA GLU A 172 0.91 25.37 -6.07
C GLU A 172 0.47 23.96 -5.70
N LEU A 173 -0.25 23.83 -4.59
CA LEU A 173 -0.79 22.54 -4.10
C LEU A 173 -1.92 22.05 -5.02
N MET A 174 -1.73 20.94 -5.68
CA MET A 174 -2.67 20.39 -6.67
C MET A 174 -3.45 19.18 -6.19
N ALA A 175 -3.00 18.52 -5.11
CA ALA A 175 -3.67 17.34 -4.56
C ALA A 175 -3.50 17.26 -3.04
N ILE A 176 -4.46 16.61 -2.39
CA ILE A 176 -4.29 16.15 -1.01
C ILE A 176 -3.76 14.70 -1.06
N PRO A 177 -2.56 14.44 -0.57
CA PRO A 177 -1.98 13.10 -0.63
C PRO A 177 -2.52 12.19 0.47
N ALA A 178 -2.30 10.89 0.30
CA ALA A 178 -2.26 9.94 1.40
C ALA A 178 -0.78 9.62 1.70
N PRO A 179 -0.12 10.38 2.61
CA PRO A 179 1.29 10.17 2.91
C PRO A 179 1.57 8.73 3.33
N ALA A 180 2.52 8.09 2.66
CA ALA A 180 2.97 6.76 3.04
C ALA A 180 3.94 6.84 4.23
N ILE A 181 3.85 5.87 5.12
CA ILE A 181 4.94 5.60 6.06
C ILE A 181 6.04 4.92 5.23
N THR A 182 7.09 5.66 4.89
CA THR A 182 8.15 5.20 3.98
C THR A 182 8.74 3.86 4.41
N ALA A 183 8.95 3.65 5.71
CA ALA A 183 9.40 2.37 6.26
C ALA A 183 8.32 1.25 6.18
N GLY A 184 7.05 1.58 6.00
CA GLY A 184 5.96 0.60 5.93
C GLY A 184 5.94 -0.23 4.64
N GLY A 185 6.70 0.19 3.62
CA GLY A 185 6.87 -0.55 2.36
C GLY A 185 8.11 -1.45 2.33
N ILE A 186 8.94 -1.41 3.37
CA ILE A 186 10.11 -2.27 3.45
C ILE A 186 9.67 -3.73 3.59
N ASN A 187 10.18 -4.58 2.71
CA ASN A 187 9.94 -6.00 2.80
C ASN A 187 10.86 -6.66 3.83
N GLU A 188 10.27 -7.48 4.65
CA GLU A 188 10.92 -8.34 5.63
C GLU A 188 11.01 -9.76 5.09
N MET A 189 11.89 -10.55 5.65
CA MET A 189 12.01 -11.99 5.37
C MET A 189 11.18 -12.75 6.40
N TRP A 190 10.06 -13.32 5.96
CA TRP A 190 9.20 -14.16 6.78
C TRP A 190 9.63 -15.62 6.67
N ILE A 191 9.94 -16.25 7.81
CA ILE A 191 10.48 -17.61 7.86
C ILE A 191 9.67 -18.47 8.83
N ARG A 192 9.54 -19.74 8.49
CA ARG A 192 9.03 -20.80 9.38
C ARG A 192 10.06 -21.09 10.49
N GLN A 193 9.87 -20.43 11.65
CA GLN A 193 10.73 -20.65 12.82
C GLN A 193 10.69 -22.09 13.30
N ASP A 194 9.51 -22.70 13.30
CA ASP A 194 9.33 -24.12 13.66
C ASP A 194 10.13 -25.06 12.75
N TRP A 195 10.32 -24.71 11.48
CA TRP A 195 11.18 -25.49 10.58
C TRP A 195 12.67 -25.27 10.88
N LEU A 196 13.08 -24.03 11.14
CA LEU A 196 14.44 -23.75 11.59
C LEU A 196 14.78 -24.54 12.86
N ASP A 197 13.92 -24.49 13.87
CA ASP A 197 14.09 -25.17 15.15
C ASP A 197 14.18 -26.69 14.96
N LYS A 198 13.28 -27.28 14.14
CA LYS A 198 13.27 -28.71 13.83
C LYS A 198 14.54 -29.17 13.17
N LEU A 199 15.13 -28.36 12.28
CA LEU A 199 16.35 -28.71 11.55
C LEU A 199 17.61 -28.21 12.25
N GLY A 200 17.51 -27.51 13.37
CA GLY A 200 18.66 -26.97 14.11
C GLY A 200 19.39 -25.86 13.35
N LEU A 201 18.66 -25.04 12.60
CA LEU A 201 19.20 -23.95 11.80
C LEU A 201 18.90 -22.61 12.46
N GLU A 202 19.77 -21.62 12.18
CA GLU A 202 19.56 -20.22 12.53
C GLU A 202 18.92 -19.47 11.35
N ALA A 203 18.21 -18.36 11.64
CA ALA A 203 17.69 -17.48 10.59
C ALA A 203 18.85 -16.91 9.76
N PRO A 204 18.78 -16.96 8.41
CA PRO A 204 19.88 -16.56 7.56
C PRO A 204 20.09 -15.04 7.60
N ARG A 205 21.35 -14.61 7.57
CA ARG A 205 21.76 -13.20 7.53
C ARG A 205 22.50 -12.84 6.26
N THR A 206 23.00 -13.82 5.54
CA THR A 206 23.76 -13.65 4.29
C THR A 206 23.13 -14.50 3.18
N TRP A 207 23.55 -14.25 1.94
CA TRP A 207 23.13 -15.04 0.79
C TRP A 207 23.47 -16.52 0.96
N ASP A 208 24.69 -16.83 1.38
CA ASP A 208 25.12 -18.22 1.57
C ASP A 208 24.31 -18.95 2.64
N GLU A 209 23.91 -18.22 3.69
CA GLU A 209 23.05 -18.78 4.74
C GLU A 209 21.62 -18.96 4.23
N LEU A 210 21.09 -18.00 3.45
CA LEU A 210 19.78 -18.11 2.82
C LEU A 210 19.70 -19.33 1.90
N VAL A 211 20.70 -19.53 1.05
CA VAL A 211 20.80 -20.71 0.17
C VAL A 211 20.76 -22.00 0.98
N LYS A 212 21.55 -22.10 2.05
CA LYS A 212 21.59 -23.29 2.92
C LYS A 212 20.25 -23.55 3.61
N VAL A 213 19.59 -22.51 4.10
CA VAL A 213 18.27 -22.66 4.74
C VAL A 213 17.23 -23.10 3.71
N ALA A 214 17.20 -22.46 2.54
CA ALA A 214 16.27 -22.82 1.47
C ALA A 214 16.51 -24.26 0.98
N GLU A 215 17.77 -24.68 0.82
CA GLU A 215 18.13 -26.06 0.46
C GLU A 215 17.66 -27.06 1.52
N ALA A 216 17.88 -26.76 2.79
CA ALA A 216 17.42 -27.61 3.88
C ALA A 216 15.89 -27.72 3.92
N PHE A 217 15.18 -26.62 3.67
CA PHE A 217 13.72 -26.64 3.62
C PHE A 217 13.17 -27.46 2.44
N VAL A 218 13.85 -27.46 1.30
CA VAL A 218 13.43 -28.25 0.14
C VAL A 218 13.79 -29.74 0.30
N THR A 219 14.91 -30.09 0.99
CA THR A 219 15.46 -31.44 0.92
C THR A 219 15.28 -32.29 2.20
N GLN A 220 14.88 -31.68 3.34
CA GLN A 220 14.85 -32.36 4.63
C GLN A 220 13.46 -32.55 5.23
N ASP A 221 12.40 -32.43 4.42
CA ASP A 221 11.01 -32.68 4.85
C ASP A 221 10.68 -31.98 6.19
N PRO A 222 10.77 -30.63 6.27
CA PRO A 222 10.56 -29.92 7.53
C PRO A 222 9.11 -29.97 8.02
N ASP A 223 8.12 -30.12 7.16
CA ASP A 223 6.72 -30.28 7.52
C ASP A 223 6.40 -31.72 8.01
N GLY A 224 7.23 -32.69 7.62
CA GLY A 224 7.15 -34.07 8.12
C GLY A 224 6.04 -34.89 7.49
N ASN A 225 5.60 -34.51 6.29
CA ASN A 225 4.53 -35.22 5.59
C ASN A 225 5.03 -36.43 4.76
N GLY A 226 6.36 -36.55 4.54
CA GLY A 226 7.00 -37.60 3.78
C GLY A 226 6.94 -37.40 2.27
N GLU A 227 6.51 -36.26 1.80
CA GLU A 227 6.44 -35.88 0.39
C GLU A 227 7.53 -34.83 0.07
N ASP A 228 8.00 -34.82 -1.18
CA ASP A 228 8.98 -33.84 -1.68
C ASP A 228 8.25 -32.65 -2.30
N ASP A 229 7.54 -31.88 -1.48
CA ASP A 229 6.62 -30.85 -1.95
C ASP A 229 6.76 -29.49 -1.23
N THR A 230 7.82 -29.33 -0.42
CA THR A 230 8.11 -28.07 0.26
C THR A 230 8.84 -27.07 -0.64
N ILE A 231 8.52 -25.80 -0.47
CA ILE A 231 9.07 -24.67 -1.20
C ILE A 231 10.03 -23.93 -0.28
N GLY A 232 11.29 -23.77 -0.69
CA GLY A 232 12.29 -23.04 0.08
C GLY A 232 11.93 -21.56 0.17
N ILE A 233 11.85 -20.89 -0.97
CA ILE A 233 11.49 -19.47 -1.09
C ILE A 233 10.27 -19.35 -2.01
N LEU A 234 9.20 -18.75 -1.52
CA LEU A 234 8.02 -18.45 -2.33
C LEU A 234 8.30 -17.25 -3.22
N GLY A 235 8.02 -17.38 -4.50
CA GLY A 235 8.07 -16.28 -5.46
C GLY A 235 6.69 -15.66 -5.74
N PRO A 236 6.66 -14.57 -6.48
CA PRO A 236 5.41 -13.95 -6.92
C PRO A 236 4.63 -14.87 -7.88
N SER A 237 3.31 -14.67 -7.95
CA SER A 237 2.43 -15.47 -8.79
C SER A 237 2.51 -15.14 -10.29
N ASN A 238 3.15 -14.04 -10.65
CA ASN A 238 3.40 -13.68 -12.05
C ASN A 238 4.69 -12.87 -12.18
N SER A 239 5.23 -12.78 -13.42
CA SER A 239 6.50 -12.11 -13.69
C SER A 239 6.49 -10.60 -13.42
N ASP A 240 5.32 -9.97 -13.41
CA ASP A 240 5.21 -8.52 -13.22
C ASP A 240 5.54 -8.10 -11.79
N HIS A 241 5.52 -9.05 -10.85
CA HIS A 241 5.82 -8.80 -9.45
C HIS A 241 7.22 -9.28 -9.02
N MET A 242 8.06 -9.78 -9.92
CA MET A 242 9.40 -10.28 -9.57
C MET A 242 10.30 -9.24 -8.89
N ASN A 243 10.12 -8.01 -9.28
CA ASN A 243 10.79 -6.83 -8.73
C ASN A 243 9.78 -5.83 -8.19
N ALA A 244 8.76 -6.35 -7.53
CA ALA A 244 7.68 -5.56 -7.01
C ALA A 244 8.20 -4.41 -6.16
N ILE A 245 7.85 -3.22 -6.57
CA ILE A 245 8.24 -1.97 -5.95
C ILE A 245 7.36 -1.74 -4.73
N GLY A 246 8.01 -1.56 -3.57
CA GLY A 246 7.41 -0.99 -2.38
C GLY A 246 6.14 -1.67 -1.86
N GLY A 247 6.28 -2.64 -0.99
CA GLY A 247 5.16 -3.17 -0.21
C GLY A 247 4.39 -4.33 -0.84
N ASN A 248 4.88 -4.88 -1.95
CA ASN A 248 4.27 -6.06 -2.53
C ASN A 248 4.70 -7.33 -1.79
N GLN A 249 3.73 -8.09 -1.35
CA GLN A 249 3.92 -9.38 -0.73
C GLN A 249 4.40 -10.40 -1.79
N TYR A 250 5.35 -11.26 -1.42
CA TYR A 250 5.96 -12.30 -2.25
C TYR A 250 6.92 -11.81 -3.34
N GLY A 251 7.22 -10.51 -3.40
CA GLY A 251 8.20 -9.96 -4.34
C GLY A 251 9.62 -10.44 -4.05
N LEU A 252 10.48 -10.41 -5.07
CA LEU A 252 11.90 -10.74 -4.94
C LEU A 252 12.81 -9.50 -4.82
N ASP A 253 12.22 -8.33 -4.66
CA ASP A 253 12.93 -7.06 -4.47
C ASP A 253 13.97 -7.08 -3.34
N PRO A 254 13.78 -7.77 -2.18
CA PRO A 254 14.86 -7.90 -1.20
C PRO A 254 16.07 -8.64 -1.70
N LEU A 255 15.88 -9.58 -2.61
CA LEU A 255 17.00 -10.29 -3.25
C LEU A 255 17.73 -9.37 -4.23
N PHE A 256 17.04 -8.52 -4.97
CA PHE A 256 17.66 -7.50 -5.81
C PHE A 256 18.40 -6.46 -4.97
N SER A 257 17.76 -5.91 -3.94
CA SER A 257 18.34 -4.83 -3.14
C SER A 257 19.58 -5.28 -2.36
N SER A 258 19.72 -6.57 -2.01
CA SER A 258 20.95 -7.11 -1.42
C SER A 258 22.17 -7.00 -2.35
N PHE A 259 21.96 -6.83 -3.65
CA PHE A 259 22.97 -6.47 -4.66
C PHE A 259 23.00 -4.98 -4.97
N GLN A 260 22.32 -4.15 -4.20
CA GLN A 260 22.13 -2.70 -4.49
C GLN A 260 21.47 -2.48 -5.85
N SER A 261 20.68 -3.44 -6.31
CA SER A 261 19.93 -3.40 -7.56
C SER A 261 18.50 -2.94 -7.32
N TYR A 262 18.04 -1.99 -8.13
CA TYR A 262 16.71 -1.42 -8.02
C TYR A 262 16.03 -1.40 -9.40
N PRO A 263 15.60 -2.55 -9.91
CA PRO A 263 14.92 -2.63 -11.20
C PRO A 263 13.65 -1.77 -11.23
N GLN A 264 13.36 -1.17 -12.39
CA GLN A 264 12.24 -0.25 -12.65
C GLN A 264 12.36 1.14 -12.01
N TYR A 265 13.34 1.39 -11.13
CA TYR A 265 13.60 2.72 -10.59
C TYR A 265 14.51 3.53 -11.51
N TRP A 266 14.34 4.84 -11.43
CA TRP A 266 15.29 5.80 -11.96
C TRP A 266 16.22 6.22 -10.83
N LEU A 267 17.50 5.99 -11.00
CA LEU A 267 18.52 6.21 -9.99
C LEU A 267 19.29 7.49 -10.33
N GLN A 268 19.76 8.18 -9.30
CA GLN A 268 20.70 9.28 -9.47
C GLN A 268 22.12 8.75 -9.48
N GLY A 269 22.80 8.86 -10.62
CA GLY A 269 24.22 8.54 -10.74
C GLY A 269 25.11 9.50 -9.95
N GLU A 270 26.33 9.10 -9.67
CA GLU A 270 27.31 9.90 -8.91
C GLU A 270 27.61 11.26 -9.56
N ASP A 271 27.52 11.34 -10.88
CA ASP A 271 27.73 12.56 -11.67
C ASP A 271 26.46 13.41 -11.84
N GLY A 272 25.36 13.03 -11.19
CA GLY A 272 24.05 13.68 -11.30
C GLY A 272 23.23 13.29 -12.52
N THR A 273 23.69 12.31 -13.31
CA THR A 273 22.90 11.70 -14.39
C THR A 273 21.73 10.89 -13.82
N VAL A 274 20.72 10.65 -14.65
CA VAL A 274 19.59 9.77 -14.32
C VAL A 274 19.79 8.46 -15.05
N GLU A 275 19.83 7.38 -14.29
CA GLU A 275 20.08 6.03 -14.78
C GLU A 275 18.87 5.12 -14.51
N TYR A 276 18.61 4.21 -15.45
CA TYR A 276 17.51 3.26 -15.28
C TYR A 276 17.99 1.98 -14.59
N GLY A 277 17.47 1.69 -13.41
CA GLY A 277 17.95 0.60 -12.56
C GLY A 277 17.87 -0.79 -13.19
N SER A 278 16.89 -1.04 -14.08
CA SER A 278 16.74 -2.37 -14.70
C SER A 278 17.88 -2.78 -15.65
N ILE A 279 18.72 -1.83 -16.08
CA ILE A 279 19.84 -2.10 -17.02
C ILE A 279 21.21 -1.93 -16.37
N GLN A 280 21.26 -1.75 -15.05
CA GLN A 280 22.51 -1.62 -14.32
C GLN A 280 23.23 -2.96 -14.15
N PRO A 281 24.58 -2.94 -14.02
CA PRO A 281 25.36 -4.17 -13.79
C PRO A 281 24.87 -4.96 -12.58
N GLU A 282 24.51 -4.31 -11.49
CA GLU A 282 24.03 -4.90 -10.24
C GLU A 282 22.74 -5.69 -10.45
N THR A 283 21.89 -5.25 -11.37
CA THR A 283 20.67 -5.96 -11.74
C THR A 283 20.97 -7.28 -12.47
N ARG A 284 21.99 -7.29 -13.30
CA ARG A 284 22.44 -8.51 -13.96
C ARG A 284 22.98 -9.51 -12.93
N ASP A 285 23.81 -9.04 -11.99
CA ASP A 285 24.44 -9.90 -10.98
C ASP A 285 23.36 -10.48 -10.03
N ALA A 286 22.38 -9.68 -9.64
CA ALA A 286 21.22 -10.15 -8.87
C ALA A 286 20.40 -11.19 -9.64
N LEU A 287 20.12 -10.96 -10.92
CA LEU A 287 19.40 -11.92 -11.76
C LEU A 287 20.15 -13.24 -11.94
N GLU A 288 21.48 -13.21 -12.04
CA GLU A 288 22.31 -14.42 -12.11
C GLU A 288 22.11 -15.27 -10.85
N LYS A 289 22.15 -14.66 -9.66
CA LYS A 289 21.93 -15.34 -8.38
C LYS A 289 20.50 -15.86 -8.20
N ILE A 290 19.49 -15.06 -8.58
CA ILE A 290 18.09 -15.50 -8.55
C ILE A 290 17.87 -16.67 -9.53
N SER A 291 18.50 -16.64 -10.70
CA SER A 291 18.47 -17.74 -11.67
C SER A 291 19.12 -19.02 -11.13
N GLU A 292 20.23 -18.91 -10.37
CA GLU A 292 20.82 -20.06 -9.67
C GLU A 292 19.84 -20.66 -8.65
N LEU A 293 19.19 -19.85 -7.82
CA LEU A 293 18.17 -20.31 -6.87
C LEU A 293 17.02 -21.03 -7.58
N TYR A 294 16.53 -20.47 -8.69
CA TYR A 294 15.44 -21.05 -9.47
C TYR A 294 15.85 -22.38 -10.13
N THR A 295 17.04 -22.43 -10.73
CA THR A 295 17.57 -23.63 -11.40
C THR A 295 17.76 -24.78 -10.40
N ASN A 296 18.18 -24.45 -9.17
CA ASN A 296 18.33 -25.42 -8.07
C ASN A 296 17.02 -25.71 -7.33
N LYS A 297 15.88 -25.17 -7.81
CA LYS A 297 14.54 -25.34 -7.22
C LYS A 297 14.42 -24.83 -5.78
N LEU A 298 15.24 -23.87 -5.40
CA LEU A 298 15.19 -23.24 -4.06
C LEU A 298 14.16 -22.11 -4.00
N ILE A 299 13.82 -21.52 -5.15
CA ILE A 299 12.62 -20.65 -5.33
C ILE A 299 11.51 -21.49 -5.96
N ASP A 300 10.27 -21.16 -5.64
CA ASP A 300 9.06 -21.80 -6.19
C ASP A 300 9.17 -22.02 -7.72
N PRO A 301 9.30 -23.26 -8.18
CA PRO A 301 9.46 -23.55 -9.60
C PRO A 301 8.20 -23.21 -10.42
N GLU A 302 7.06 -23.06 -9.77
CA GLU A 302 5.78 -22.74 -10.43
C GLU A 302 5.41 -21.26 -10.36
N MET A 303 6.27 -20.40 -9.80
CA MET A 303 5.96 -18.97 -9.59
C MET A 303 5.49 -18.25 -10.85
N LEU A 304 6.02 -18.61 -12.04
CA LEU A 304 5.68 -17.96 -13.31
C LEU A 304 4.35 -18.43 -13.91
N VAL A 305 3.80 -19.54 -13.41
CA VAL A 305 2.54 -20.12 -13.90
C VAL A 305 1.44 -20.15 -12.84
N ARG A 306 1.80 -19.94 -11.60
CA ARG A 306 0.85 -19.89 -10.47
C ARG A 306 -0.01 -18.64 -10.53
N SER A 307 -1.31 -18.80 -10.31
CA SER A 307 -2.26 -17.69 -10.31
C SER A 307 -2.36 -16.97 -8.95
N ASP A 308 -2.03 -17.65 -7.85
CA ASP A 308 -2.09 -17.09 -6.49
C ASP A 308 -0.98 -17.67 -5.62
N SER A 309 -0.05 -16.82 -5.16
CA SER A 309 1.04 -17.20 -4.27
C SER A 309 0.57 -17.60 -2.85
N LYS A 310 -0.65 -17.25 -2.46
CA LYS A 310 -1.21 -17.67 -1.17
C LYS A 310 -1.53 -19.15 -1.09
N GLU A 311 -1.79 -19.80 -2.22
CA GLU A 311 -2.20 -21.20 -2.24
C GLU A 311 -1.19 -22.13 -1.55
N PRO A 312 0.10 -22.18 -1.94
CA PRO A 312 1.08 -23.02 -1.24
C PRO A 312 1.39 -22.55 0.17
N LEU A 313 1.29 -21.23 0.43
CA LEU A 313 1.48 -20.67 1.77
C LEU A 313 0.42 -21.20 2.75
N LEU A 314 -0.87 -21.11 2.37
CA LEU A 314 -1.99 -21.59 3.17
C LEU A 314 -2.02 -23.12 3.27
N ALA A 315 -1.44 -23.84 2.29
CA ALA A 315 -1.26 -25.28 2.33
C ALA A 315 -0.12 -25.71 3.27
N GLY A 316 0.63 -24.76 3.86
CA GLY A 316 1.70 -25.05 4.81
C GLY A 316 3.02 -25.49 4.17
N LYS A 317 3.18 -25.35 2.85
CA LYS A 317 4.32 -25.89 2.08
C LYS A 317 5.50 -24.92 1.94
N VAL A 318 5.38 -23.69 2.41
CA VAL A 318 6.36 -22.61 2.19
C VAL A 318 7.21 -22.40 3.42
N GLY A 319 8.53 -22.32 3.24
CA GLY A 319 9.50 -22.05 4.30
C GLY A 319 9.86 -20.57 4.46
N ILE A 320 10.03 -19.84 3.34
CA ILE A 320 10.43 -18.43 3.32
C ILE A 320 9.60 -17.68 2.30
N PHE A 321 9.21 -16.46 2.64
CA PHE A 321 8.73 -15.49 1.67
C PHE A 321 9.14 -14.06 2.09
N PHE A 322 9.11 -13.12 1.16
CA PHE A 322 9.34 -11.71 1.44
C PHE A 322 8.02 -10.94 1.42
N GLY A 323 7.89 -9.97 2.30
CA GLY A 323 6.71 -9.14 2.36
C GLY A 323 6.78 -8.10 3.46
N PRO A 324 5.99 -7.02 3.38
CA PRO A 324 5.98 -5.97 4.37
C PRO A 324 5.37 -6.44 5.71
N TRP A 325 5.49 -5.63 6.74
CA TRP A 325 5.03 -5.91 8.10
C TRP A 325 3.59 -6.45 8.17
N TRP A 326 2.70 -6.00 7.30
CA TRP A 326 1.31 -6.46 7.28
C TRP A 326 1.13 -7.89 6.75
N SER A 327 2.18 -8.50 6.20
CA SER A 327 2.19 -9.93 5.84
C SER A 327 1.92 -10.84 7.04
N GLY A 328 2.20 -10.35 8.27
CA GLY A 328 1.81 -11.01 9.49
C GLY A 328 0.32 -11.34 9.58
N TYR A 329 -0.56 -10.52 9.01
CA TYR A 329 -1.99 -10.82 8.97
C TYR A 329 -2.32 -12.05 8.11
N THR A 330 -1.55 -12.28 7.05
CA THR A 330 -1.76 -13.46 6.17
C THR A 330 -1.40 -14.75 6.88
N VAL A 331 -0.38 -14.74 7.75
CA VAL A 331 0.10 -15.94 8.45
C VAL A 331 -0.40 -16.05 9.89
N ALA A 332 -1.10 -15.03 10.39
CA ALA A 332 -1.54 -14.95 11.79
C ALA A 332 -2.42 -16.13 12.20
N ASP A 333 -3.38 -16.52 11.38
CA ASP A 333 -4.31 -17.61 11.71
C ASP A 333 -3.57 -18.95 11.87
N ALA A 334 -2.60 -19.24 11.01
CA ALA A 334 -1.78 -20.45 11.09
C ALA A 334 -0.89 -20.44 12.34
N THR A 335 -0.30 -19.30 12.68
CA THR A 335 0.52 -19.11 13.88
C THR A 335 -0.32 -19.20 15.14
N LEU A 336 -1.49 -18.57 15.21
CA LEU A 336 -2.40 -18.62 16.35
C LEU A 336 -2.98 -20.02 16.58
N ALA A 337 -3.20 -20.79 15.52
CA ALA A 337 -3.66 -22.16 15.61
C ALA A 337 -2.52 -23.14 16.05
N GLY A 338 -1.29 -22.68 16.16
CA GLY A 338 -0.11 -23.51 16.45
C GLY A 338 0.26 -24.47 15.31
N ALA A 339 -0.26 -24.22 14.12
CA ALA A 339 0.03 -25.03 12.93
C ALA A 339 1.35 -24.60 12.22
N ALA A 340 1.79 -23.38 12.47
CA ALA A 340 3.02 -22.81 11.94
C ALA A 340 3.51 -21.69 12.86
N ASP A 341 4.82 -21.55 13.02
CA ASP A 341 5.43 -20.40 13.71
C ASP A 341 6.17 -19.54 12.68
N TRP A 342 5.54 -18.45 12.27
CA TRP A 342 6.10 -17.48 11.33
C TRP A 342 6.73 -16.33 12.07
N GLN A 343 8.00 -16.05 11.78
CA GLN A 343 8.75 -14.93 12.34
C GLN A 343 9.29 -14.03 11.22
N ALA A 344 9.32 -12.72 11.47
CA ALA A 344 9.91 -11.74 10.58
C ALA A 344 11.37 -11.48 10.93
N TYR A 345 12.21 -11.45 9.92
CA TYR A 345 13.65 -11.19 10.03
C TYR A 345 14.07 -10.14 9.02
N PHE A 346 15.26 -9.56 9.25
CA PHE A 346 15.90 -8.74 8.24
C PHE A 346 16.22 -9.56 6.99
N THR A 347 16.16 -8.92 5.84
CA THR A 347 16.60 -9.51 4.57
C THR A 347 18.11 -9.78 4.58
N PRO A 348 18.63 -10.61 3.66
CA PRO A 348 20.07 -10.86 3.60
C PRO A 348 20.89 -9.58 3.44
N LEU A 349 22.05 -9.55 4.10
CA LEU A 349 23.01 -8.47 3.95
C LEU A 349 23.65 -8.51 2.56
N SER A 350 23.96 -7.35 2.04
CA SER A 350 24.85 -7.17 0.90
C SER A 350 26.29 -7.61 1.25
N GLU A 351 27.14 -7.80 0.26
CA GLU A 351 28.56 -8.21 0.45
C GLU A 351 29.36 -7.25 1.33
N ASP A 352 28.98 -5.96 1.36
CA ASP A 352 29.61 -4.96 2.23
C ASP A 352 29.10 -4.96 3.69
N GLY A 353 28.20 -5.89 4.03
CA GLY A 353 27.65 -6.07 5.36
C GLY A 353 26.54 -5.09 5.75
N ASN A 354 25.98 -4.36 4.78
CA ASN A 354 24.87 -3.42 4.98
C ASN A 354 23.54 -4.01 4.48
N TYR A 355 22.45 -3.51 5.05
CA TYR A 355 21.11 -3.72 4.51
C TYR A 355 20.80 -2.65 3.49
N TYR A 356 20.38 -3.08 2.33
CA TYR A 356 19.83 -2.22 1.30
C TYR A 356 18.38 -2.57 1.07
N THR A 357 17.57 -1.56 0.98
CA THR A 357 16.15 -1.69 0.71
C THR A 357 15.67 -0.45 -0.04
N HIS A 358 14.54 -0.53 -0.67
CA HIS A 358 13.85 0.66 -1.13
C HIS A 358 12.75 1.04 -0.14
N MET A 359 12.45 2.32 -0.09
CA MET A 359 11.35 2.84 0.71
C MET A 359 10.12 2.99 -0.18
N ALA A 360 8.93 2.94 0.42
CA ALA A 360 7.72 3.27 -0.30
C ALA A 360 7.79 4.69 -0.86
N GLU A 361 7.12 4.91 -2.00
CA GLU A 361 6.92 6.26 -2.52
C GLU A 361 6.24 7.15 -1.46
N PRO A 362 6.52 8.46 -1.44
CA PRO A 362 5.93 9.39 -0.46
C PRO A 362 4.40 9.37 -0.43
N THR A 363 3.79 9.12 -1.58
CA THR A 363 2.36 8.83 -1.73
C THR A 363 2.09 8.06 -3.03
N THR A 364 1.11 7.18 -3.00
CA THR A 364 0.60 6.49 -4.19
C THR A 364 -0.82 6.92 -4.54
N GLN A 365 -1.44 7.76 -3.70
CA GLN A 365 -2.82 8.16 -3.79
C GLN A 365 -2.94 9.69 -3.71
N TYR A 366 -3.64 10.26 -4.66
CA TYR A 366 -3.86 11.70 -4.83
C TYR A 366 -5.36 11.98 -4.83
N VAL A 367 -5.84 12.75 -3.86
CA VAL A 367 -7.22 13.25 -3.84
C VAL A 367 -7.22 14.62 -4.50
N VAL A 368 -7.90 14.74 -5.60
CA VAL A 368 -7.95 15.92 -6.45
C VAL A 368 -9.39 16.32 -6.75
#